data_77b5d1f032a4bbc6295d979b8fb180ea
#
_entry.id   77b5d1f032a4bbc6295d979b8fb180ea
#
_cell.length_a   1.000
_cell.length_b   1.000
_cell.length_c   1.000
_cell.angle_alpha   90.00
_cell.angle_beta   90.00
_cell.angle_gamma   90.00
#
_symmetry.space_group_name_H-M   'P 1'
#
loop_
_entity.id
_entity.type
_entity.pdbx_description
1 polymer ?
#
loop_
_entity_poly.entity_id
_entity_poly.type
_entity_poly.pdbx_seq_one_letter_code
_entity_poly.pdbx_strand_id
1 'polypeptide(L)'
;MATVKQICKEYSNRIDKLKEDYLKENLKITTYLPFIKKDVLAQNIVNATTYKFEDYTKEDGTTGRRRTNQIQVNSTAQMLLFYRVIIENYTDLEVETEGFYEEYDALNESGVLFELTADFEGHPSLIPAKEISELRGMIKMKQEDEIFNTTEIHNYISSQVERFTTLGETLLTPFVQEVTKKIDTFSEAELIRFMDIISERLENETDEKSSNNTDDYLEVVK
;
A
#
# COMPACT_ATOMS: atom_id res chain seq x y z
N MET A 1 -28.43 -13.33 6.91
CA MET A 1 -27.90 -11.96 6.84
C MET A 1 -28.54 -11.30 5.64
N ALA A 2 -28.82 -10.02 5.70
CA ALA A 2 -29.39 -9.30 4.58
C ALA A 2 -28.28 -8.83 3.64
N THR A 3 -28.52 -8.86 2.34
CA THR A 3 -27.56 -8.31 1.37
C THR A 3 -27.67 -6.78 1.31
N VAL A 4 -26.59 -6.11 0.92
CA VAL A 4 -26.57 -4.64 0.74
C VAL A 4 -27.74 -4.20 -0.15
N LYS A 5 -27.90 -4.84 -1.33
CA LYS A 5 -28.94 -4.49 -2.30
C LYS A 5 -30.37 -4.60 -1.71
N GLN A 6 -30.60 -5.63 -0.87
CA GLN A 6 -31.91 -5.80 -0.22
C GLN A 6 -32.21 -4.69 0.77
N ILE A 7 -31.27 -4.36 1.67
CA ILE A 7 -31.43 -3.28 2.66
C ILE A 7 -31.63 -1.94 1.96
N CYS A 8 -30.84 -1.62 0.95
CA CYS A 8 -30.97 -0.36 0.20
C CYS A 8 -32.34 -0.22 -0.45
N LYS A 9 -32.87 -1.30 -1.06
CA LYS A 9 -34.20 -1.30 -1.67
C LYS A 9 -35.32 -1.10 -0.64
N GLU A 10 -35.26 -1.80 0.48
CA GLU A 10 -36.26 -1.70 1.53
C GLU A 10 -36.22 -0.33 2.22
N TYR A 11 -35.04 0.22 2.44
CA TYR A 11 -34.82 1.54 3.01
C TYR A 11 -35.39 2.65 2.11
N SER A 12 -35.11 2.59 0.80
CA SER A 12 -35.60 3.59 -0.17
C SER A 12 -37.12 3.64 -0.27
N ASN A 13 -37.81 2.54 -0.01
CA ASN A 13 -39.26 2.48 -0.04
C ASN A 13 -39.96 3.06 1.21
N ARG A 14 -39.19 3.54 2.21
CA ARG A 14 -39.75 4.04 3.46
C ARG A 14 -39.88 5.56 3.48
N ILE A 15 -40.81 6.03 4.30
CA ILE A 15 -41.00 7.48 4.57
C ILE A 15 -39.85 7.92 5.50
N ASP A 16 -39.35 9.13 5.31
CA ASP A 16 -38.15 9.67 5.97
C ASP A 16 -38.12 9.49 7.49
N LYS A 17 -39.24 9.69 8.18
CA LYS A 17 -39.32 9.49 9.63
C LYS A 17 -39.10 8.06 10.12
N LEU A 18 -39.23 7.05 9.24
CA LEU A 18 -39.10 5.64 9.56
C LEU A 18 -37.79 5.05 9.06
N LYS A 19 -36.97 5.82 8.35
CA LYS A 19 -35.73 5.35 7.73
C LYS A 19 -34.66 5.03 8.77
N GLU A 20 -34.42 5.93 9.70
CA GLU A 20 -33.40 5.74 10.75
C GLU A 20 -33.77 4.60 11.71
N ASP A 21 -35.04 4.55 12.14
CA ASP A 21 -35.52 3.46 13.00
C ASP A 21 -35.40 2.12 12.29
N TYR A 22 -35.68 2.07 10.98
CA TYR A 22 -35.55 0.84 10.19
C TYR A 22 -34.11 0.32 10.19
N LEU A 23 -33.09 1.16 9.98
CA LEU A 23 -31.70 0.70 10.01
C LEU A 23 -31.30 0.20 11.40
N LYS A 24 -31.72 0.89 12.47
CA LYS A 24 -31.44 0.47 13.86
C LYS A 24 -32.10 -0.85 14.23
N GLU A 25 -33.27 -1.17 13.67
CA GLU A 25 -34.00 -2.40 13.93
C GLU A 25 -33.47 -3.58 13.10
N ASN A 26 -32.98 -3.33 11.88
CA ASN A 26 -32.66 -4.37 10.91
C ASN A 26 -31.15 -4.58 10.70
N LEU A 27 -30.31 -3.69 11.22
CA LEU A 27 -28.85 -3.83 11.15
C LEU A 27 -28.25 -3.97 12.55
N LYS A 28 -27.36 -4.93 12.68
CA LYS A 28 -26.51 -5.02 13.86
C LYS A 28 -25.26 -4.18 13.66
N ILE A 29 -25.19 -3.05 14.36
CA ILE A 29 -24.05 -2.14 14.30
C ILE A 29 -23.00 -2.53 15.36
N THR A 30 -21.75 -2.71 14.92
CA THR A 30 -20.60 -2.87 15.78
C THR A 30 -20.04 -1.48 16.10
N THR A 31 -20.07 -1.08 17.36
CA THR A 31 -19.66 0.28 17.79
C THR A 31 -18.18 0.43 18.08
N TYR A 32 -17.43 -0.68 18.11
CA TYR A 32 -16.00 -0.70 18.38
C TYR A 32 -15.32 -1.89 17.74
N LEU A 33 -14.19 -1.66 17.06
CA LEU A 33 -13.26 -2.69 16.63
C LEU A 33 -11.95 -2.62 17.43
N PRO A 34 -11.39 -3.78 17.84
CA PRO A 34 -10.07 -3.81 18.47
C PRO A 34 -9.01 -3.16 17.61
N PHE A 35 -8.07 -2.44 18.24
CA PHE A 35 -6.99 -1.72 17.57
C PHE A 35 -6.21 -2.61 16.58
N ILE A 36 -5.82 -3.82 17.00
CA ILE A 36 -5.10 -4.78 16.15
C ILE A 36 -5.89 -5.13 14.88
N LYS A 37 -7.22 -5.28 15.00
CA LYS A 37 -8.07 -5.56 13.83
C LYS A 37 -8.09 -4.37 12.86
N LYS A 38 -8.22 -3.14 13.38
CA LYS A 38 -8.13 -1.90 12.56
C LYS A 38 -6.77 -1.78 11.89
N ASP A 39 -5.70 -2.10 12.61
CA ASP A 39 -4.32 -2.06 12.08
C ASP A 39 -4.14 -3.01 10.88
N VAL A 40 -4.60 -4.25 11.00
CA VAL A 40 -4.56 -5.23 9.90
C VAL A 40 -5.40 -4.79 8.71
N LEU A 41 -6.62 -4.27 8.96
CA LEU A 41 -7.50 -3.78 7.89
C LEU A 41 -6.88 -2.59 7.16
N ALA A 42 -6.30 -1.63 7.89
CA ALA A 42 -5.60 -0.49 7.31
C ALA A 42 -4.39 -0.95 6.45
N GLN A 43 -3.58 -1.88 6.96
CA GLN A 43 -2.45 -2.43 6.20
C GLN A 43 -2.89 -3.14 4.92
N ASN A 44 -3.98 -3.91 4.96
CA ASN A 44 -4.51 -4.59 3.78
C ASN A 44 -4.97 -3.59 2.70
N ILE A 45 -5.63 -2.50 3.10
CA ILE A 45 -6.05 -1.43 2.18
C ILE A 45 -4.81 -0.78 1.55
N VAL A 46 -3.82 -0.40 2.35
CA VAL A 46 -2.58 0.22 1.86
C VAL A 46 -1.85 -0.70 0.90
N ASN A 47 -1.66 -1.96 1.25
CA ASN A 47 -1.00 -2.94 0.40
C ASN A 47 -1.70 -3.14 -0.95
N ALA A 48 -3.04 -3.11 -0.96
CA ALA A 48 -3.82 -3.29 -2.18
C ALA A 48 -3.87 -2.06 -3.08
N THR A 49 -3.62 -0.85 -2.54
CA THR A 49 -3.90 0.41 -3.24
C THR A 49 -2.72 1.33 -3.44
N THR A 50 -1.58 1.06 -2.79
CA THR A 50 -0.41 1.95 -2.83
C THR A 50 0.65 1.50 -3.85
N TYR A 51 0.64 0.22 -4.23
CA TYR A 51 1.65 -0.34 -5.11
C TYR A 51 1.10 -0.68 -6.49
N LYS A 52 1.94 -0.58 -7.50
CA LYS A 52 1.67 -1.12 -8.83
C LYS A 52 1.72 -2.65 -8.78
N PHE A 53 0.75 -3.27 -9.43
CA PHE A 53 0.72 -4.71 -9.62
C PHE A 53 0.99 -5.04 -11.09
N GLU A 54 1.75 -6.10 -11.33
CA GLU A 54 2.03 -6.62 -12.67
C GLU A 54 1.56 -8.05 -12.80
N ASP A 55 0.94 -8.34 -13.94
CA ASP A 55 0.56 -9.69 -14.29
C ASP A 55 1.79 -10.44 -14.82
N TYR A 56 1.97 -11.68 -14.41
CA TYR A 56 3.03 -12.57 -14.88
C TYR A 56 2.47 -13.95 -15.20
N THR A 57 3.06 -14.62 -16.16
CA THR A 57 2.70 -15.99 -16.51
C THR A 57 3.55 -16.96 -15.67
N LYS A 58 2.89 -17.86 -14.94
CA LYS A 58 3.54 -18.94 -14.20
C LYS A 58 4.03 -20.02 -15.14
N GLU A 59 4.90 -20.91 -14.65
CA GLU A 59 5.43 -22.05 -15.41
C GLU A 59 4.33 -23.01 -15.90
N ASP A 60 3.21 -23.09 -15.21
CA ASP A 60 2.03 -23.88 -15.55
C ASP A 60 1.12 -23.21 -16.62
N GLY A 61 1.51 -22.02 -17.12
CA GLY A 61 0.75 -21.26 -18.10
C GLY A 61 -0.39 -20.41 -17.50
N THR A 62 -0.62 -20.45 -16.19
CA THR A 62 -1.62 -19.61 -15.52
C THR A 62 -1.09 -18.19 -15.28
N THR A 63 -1.99 -17.20 -15.36
CA THR A 63 -1.65 -15.81 -15.04
C THR A 63 -1.69 -15.59 -13.53
N GLY A 64 -0.61 -15.07 -12.98
CA GLY A 64 -0.52 -14.59 -11.60
C GLY A 64 -0.39 -13.08 -11.57
N ARG A 65 -0.61 -12.47 -10.42
CA ARG A 65 -0.43 -11.04 -10.17
C ARG A 65 0.54 -10.84 -9.02
N ARG A 66 1.58 -10.05 -9.22
CA ARG A 66 2.56 -9.73 -8.18
C ARG A 66 2.62 -8.23 -7.89
N ARG A 67 2.88 -7.88 -6.65
CA ARG A 67 3.19 -6.52 -6.23
C ARG A 67 4.60 -6.16 -6.71
N THR A 68 4.77 -4.98 -7.27
CA THR A 68 6.08 -4.37 -7.55
C THR A 68 6.48 -3.43 -6.42
N ASN A 69 7.73 -2.96 -6.43
CA ASN A 69 8.18 -1.91 -5.50
C ASN A 69 7.84 -0.49 -5.99
N GLN A 70 7.17 -0.37 -7.13
CA GLN A 70 6.79 0.91 -7.69
C GLN A 70 5.53 1.45 -7.00
N ILE A 71 5.62 2.65 -6.42
CA ILE A 71 4.49 3.35 -5.83
C ILE A 71 3.55 3.85 -6.94
N GLN A 72 2.32 3.40 -6.87
CA GLN A 72 1.23 3.86 -7.74
C GLN A 72 -0.08 3.87 -6.95
N VAL A 73 -0.34 4.97 -6.25
CA VAL A 73 -1.54 5.10 -5.41
C VAL A 73 -2.80 5.11 -6.26
N ASN A 74 -3.70 4.17 -6.00
CA ASN A 74 -5.05 4.13 -6.55
C ASN A 74 -6.07 4.63 -5.54
N SER A 75 -6.30 5.93 -5.51
CA SER A 75 -7.19 6.60 -4.53
C SER A 75 -8.65 6.14 -4.66
N THR A 76 -9.11 5.83 -5.87
CA THR A 76 -10.49 5.31 -6.09
C THR A 76 -10.65 3.93 -5.47
N ALA A 77 -9.71 3.01 -5.73
CA ALA A 77 -9.73 1.70 -5.11
C ALA A 77 -9.60 1.79 -3.59
N GLN A 78 -8.78 2.72 -3.08
CA GLN A 78 -8.62 2.95 -1.64
C GLN A 78 -9.94 3.39 -0.99
N MET A 79 -10.66 4.32 -1.61
CA MET A 79 -11.96 4.78 -1.14
C MET A 79 -12.97 3.64 -1.13
N LEU A 80 -13.06 2.86 -2.19
CA LEU A 80 -14.00 1.74 -2.28
C LEU A 80 -13.69 0.64 -1.26
N LEU A 81 -12.42 0.25 -1.12
CA LEU A 81 -12.00 -0.72 -0.12
C LEU A 81 -12.23 -0.21 1.31
N PHE A 82 -12.04 1.08 1.56
CA PHE A 82 -12.32 1.68 2.85
C PHE A 82 -13.80 1.51 3.22
N TYR A 83 -14.73 1.88 2.33
CA TYR A 83 -16.16 1.73 2.61
C TYR A 83 -16.58 0.26 2.67
N ARG A 84 -16.03 -0.60 1.83
CA ARG A 84 -16.26 -2.04 1.92
C ARG A 84 -15.86 -2.59 3.30
N VAL A 85 -14.68 -2.25 3.78
CA VAL A 85 -14.18 -2.64 5.11
C VAL A 85 -15.10 -2.13 6.22
N ILE A 86 -15.61 -0.90 6.10
CA ILE A 86 -16.57 -0.36 7.06
C ILE A 86 -17.85 -1.21 7.07
N ILE A 87 -18.44 -1.47 5.93
CA ILE A 87 -19.69 -2.26 5.84
C ILE A 87 -19.47 -3.68 6.39
N GLU A 88 -18.43 -4.38 5.95
CA GLU A 88 -18.17 -5.77 6.37
C GLU A 88 -17.82 -5.92 7.86
N ASN A 89 -17.25 -4.91 8.50
CA ASN A 89 -16.76 -5.04 9.87
C ASN A 89 -17.58 -4.30 10.92
N TYR A 90 -18.33 -3.30 10.54
CA TYR A 90 -19.19 -2.54 11.45
C TYR A 90 -20.68 -2.84 11.30
N THR A 91 -21.06 -3.60 10.27
CA THR A 91 -22.44 -4.06 10.09
C THR A 91 -22.47 -5.57 9.90
N ASP A 92 -23.66 -6.15 9.90
CA ASP A 92 -23.91 -7.55 9.55
C ASP A 92 -24.42 -7.72 8.12
N LEU A 93 -24.17 -6.73 7.26
CA LEU A 93 -24.51 -6.80 5.84
C LEU A 93 -23.57 -7.74 5.09
N GLU A 94 -24.14 -8.55 4.24
CA GLU A 94 -23.42 -9.38 3.29
C GLU A 94 -23.03 -8.57 2.06
N VAL A 95 -21.69 -8.46 1.80
CA VAL A 95 -21.11 -7.82 0.64
C VAL A 95 -20.73 -8.88 -0.38
N GLU A 96 -21.18 -8.74 -1.62
CA GLU A 96 -20.81 -9.64 -2.71
C GLU A 96 -19.32 -9.46 -3.06
N THR A 97 -18.64 -10.57 -3.41
CA THR A 97 -17.16 -10.55 -3.57
C THR A 97 -16.73 -9.81 -4.85
N GLU A 98 -17.57 -9.79 -5.88
CA GLU A 98 -17.19 -9.29 -7.21
C GLU A 98 -17.83 -7.96 -7.61
N GLY A 99 -18.63 -7.32 -6.81
CA GLY A 99 -19.44 -6.20 -7.28
C GLY A 99 -19.57 -5.01 -6.35
N PHE A 100 -18.60 -4.75 -5.48
CA PHE A 100 -18.74 -3.64 -4.51
C PHE A 100 -18.97 -2.28 -5.17
N TYR A 101 -18.63 -2.08 -6.43
CA TYR A 101 -18.98 -0.84 -7.15
C TYR A 101 -20.49 -0.61 -7.22
N GLU A 102 -21.24 -1.65 -7.60
CA GLU A 102 -22.70 -1.57 -7.67
C GLU A 102 -23.33 -1.44 -6.29
N GLU A 103 -22.77 -2.10 -5.29
CA GLU A 103 -23.23 -2.02 -3.92
C GLU A 103 -22.91 -0.65 -3.30
N TYR A 104 -21.74 -0.09 -3.59
CA TYR A 104 -21.37 1.26 -3.19
C TYR A 104 -22.33 2.30 -3.79
N ASP A 105 -22.63 2.16 -5.08
CA ASP A 105 -23.60 3.04 -5.75
C ASP A 105 -25.00 2.90 -5.13
N ALA A 106 -25.47 1.68 -4.86
CA ALA A 106 -26.74 1.43 -4.20
C ALA A 106 -26.80 2.02 -2.79
N LEU A 107 -25.71 1.90 -2.01
CA LEU A 107 -25.58 2.48 -0.66
C LEU A 107 -25.64 4.02 -0.69
N ASN A 108 -25.00 4.64 -1.69
CA ASN A 108 -25.02 6.08 -1.87
C ASN A 108 -26.39 6.58 -2.36
N GLU A 109 -26.93 5.97 -3.41
CA GLU A 109 -28.21 6.37 -4.01
C GLU A 109 -29.36 6.26 -3.02
N SER A 110 -29.38 5.18 -2.23
CA SER A 110 -30.38 4.99 -1.18
C SER A 110 -30.22 5.96 0.00
N GLY A 111 -29.03 6.50 0.25
CA GLY A 111 -28.68 7.27 1.44
C GLY A 111 -28.26 6.44 2.64
N VAL A 112 -28.25 5.10 2.56
CA VAL A 112 -27.83 4.21 3.66
C VAL A 112 -26.39 4.48 4.08
N LEU A 113 -25.48 4.71 3.13
CA LEU A 113 -24.08 5.02 3.44
C LEU A 113 -23.96 6.30 4.26
N PHE A 114 -24.77 7.30 3.96
CA PHE A 114 -24.82 8.55 4.70
C PHE A 114 -25.25 8.33 6.16
N GLU A 115 -26.34 7.60 6.39
CA GLU A 115 -26.82 7.27 7.74
C GLU A 115 -25.79 6.48 8.56
N LEU A 116 -25.05 5.59 7.90
CA LEU A 116 -24.03 4.78 8.56
C LEU A 116 -22.77 5.59 8.94
N THR A 117 -22.37 6.56 8.12
CA THR A 117 -21.02 7.14 8.20
C THR A 117 -20.95 8.65 8.39
N ALA A 118 -21.98 9.39 8.06
CA ALA A 118 -21.98 10.84 8.19
C ALA A 118 -22.33 11.27 9.62
N ASP A 119 -21.49 12.13 10.18
CA ASP A 119 -21.68 12.70 11.52
C ASP A 119 -21.64 14.22 11.42
N PHE A 120 -22.76 14.85 11.75
CA PHE A 120 -22.89 16.30 11.78
C PHE A 120 -23.86 16.75 12.87
N GLU A 121 -23.89 18.03 13.17
CA GLU A 121 -24.68 18.56 14.26
C GLU A 121 -26.19 18.22 14.11
N GLY A 122 -26.70 17.51 15.11
CA GLY A 122 -28.09 17.04 15.14
C GLY A 122 -28.38 15.72 14.43
N HIS A 123 -27.37 15.09 13.78
CA HIS A 123 -27.54 13.81 13.11
C HIS A 123 -26.29 12.94 13.29
N PRO A 124 -26.16 12.20 14.41
CA PRO A 124 -25.02 11.33 14.65
C PRO A 124 -25.09 10.11 13.73
N SER A 125 -23.95 9.71 13.15
CA SER A 125 -23.82 8.47 12.37
C SER A 125 -24.11 7.23 13.19
N LEU A 126 -24.65 6.19 12.57
CA LEU A 126 -24.91 4.90 13.24
C LEU A 126 -23.61 4.20 13.65
N ILE A 127 -22.57 4.29 12.83
CA ILE A 127 -21.21 3.88 13.19
C ILE A 127 -20.50 5.06 13.83
N PRO A 128 -19.90 4.92 15.04
CA PRO A 128 -19.26 6.05 15.71
C PRO A 128 -18.22 6.74 14.82
N ALA A 129 -18.33 8.05 14.64
CA ALA A 129 -17.42 8.86 13.81
C ALA A 129 -15.95 8.70 14.22
N LYS A 130 -15.69 8.46 15.53
CA LYS A 130 -14.36 8.18 16.05
C LYS A 130 -13.74 6.92 15.42
N GLU A 131 -14.52 5.86 15.26
CA GLU A 131 -14.05 4.60 14.66
C GLU A 131 -13.67 4.79 13.19
N ILE A 132 -14.51 5.51 12.44
CA ILE A 132 -14.29 5.85 11.04
C ILE A 132 -13.04 6.72 10.88
N SER A 133 -12.91 7.76 11.70
CA SER A 133 -11.78 8.69 11.64
C SER A 133 -10.46 8.02 12.05
N GLU A 134 -10.48 7.13 13.04
CA GLU A 134 -9.32 6.38 13.48
C GLU A 134 -8.83 5.42 12.39
N LEU A 135 -9.71 4.64 11.77
CA LEU A 135 -9.33 3.76 10.65
C LEU A 135 -8.77 4.56 9.48
N ARG A 136 -9.40 5.69 9.12
CA ARG A 136 -8.91 6.58 8.06
C ARG A 136 -7.53 7.16 8.39
N GLY A 137 -7.32 7.57 9.64
CA GLY A 137 -6.04 8.05 10.12
C GLY A 137 -4.93 6.99 10.04
N MET A 138 -5.24 5.75 10.42
CA MET A 138 -4.30 4.62 10.30
C MET A 138 -3.91 4.34 8.84
N ILE A 139 -4.87 4.34 7.92
CA ILE A 139 -4.60 4.14 6.49
C ILE A 139 -3.65 5.22 5.99
N LYS A 140 -3.93 6.49 6.33
CA LYS A 140 -3.10 7.63 5.92
C LYS A 140 -1.67 7.50 6.45
N MET A 141 -1.50 7.25 7.75
CA MET A 141 -0.17 7.10 8.36
C MET A 141 0.62 5.96 7.72
N LYS A 142 0.01 4.77 7.59
CA LYS A 142 0.67 3.62 6.96
C LYS A 142 1.04 3.88 5.50
N GLN A 143 0.20 4.57 4.75
CA GLN A 143 0.50 4.94 3.38
C GLN A 143 1.66 5.93 3.28
N GLU A 144 1.70 6.92 4.18
CA GLU A 144 2.80 7.87 4.27
C GLU A 144 4.12 7.16 4.64
N ASP A 145 4.10 6.23 5.58
CA ASP A 145 5.25 5.41 5.96
C ASP A 145 5.76 4.56 4.79
N GLU A 146 4.87 3.90 4.03
CA GLU A 146 5.25 3.09 2.87
C GLU A 146 5.86 3.95 1.74
N ILE A 147 5.28 5.12 1.46
CA ILE A 147 5.80 6.06 0.47
C ILE A 147 7.18 6.57 0.90
N PHE A 148 7.32 6.97 2.17
CA PHE A 148 8.57 7.46 2.72
C PHE A 148 9.68 6.41 2.63
N ASN A 149 9.43 5.21 3.15
CA ASN A 149 10.40 4.11 3.15
C ASN A 149 10.84 3.74 1.72
N THR A 150 9.89 3.65 0.77
CA THR A 150 10.22 3.35 -0.63
C THR A 150 11.05 4.47 -1.26
N THR A 151 10.74 5.73 -0.97
CA THR A 151 11.49 6.88 -1.49
C THR A 151 12.90 6.94 -0.92
N GLU A 152 13.09 6.67 0.36
CA GLU A 152 14.39 6.61 1.04
C GLU A 152 15.28 5.53 0.41
N ILE A 153 14.75 4.33 0.18
CA ILE A 153 15.46 3.23 -0.47
C ILE A 153 15.87 3.61 -1.89
N HIS A 154 14.96 4.18 -2.68
CA HIS A 154 15.27 4.65 -4.03
C HIS A 154 16.37 5.71 -4.04
N ASN A 155 16.30 6.70 -3.14
CA ASN A 155 17.32 7.74 -3.01
C ASN A 155 18.67 7.15 -2.60
N TYR A 156 18.69 6.22 -1.65
CA TYR A 156 19.90 5.52 -1.23
C TYR A 156 20.55 4.78 -2.39
N ILE A 157 19.78 3.96 -3.12
CA ILE A 157 20.28 3.19 -4.26
C ILE A 157 20.78 4.13 -5.36
N SER A 158 20.03 5.17 -5.70
CA SER A 158 20.44 6.16 -6.71
C SER A 158 21.75 6.84 -6.33
N SER A 159 21.93 7.21 -5.05
CA SER A 159 23.16 7.81 -4.56
C SER A 159 24.36 6.85 -4.63
N GLN A 160 24.16 5.55 -4.36
CA GLN A 160 25.21 4.55 -4.50
C GLN A 160 25.58 4.33 -5.98
N VAL A 161 24.57 4.20 -6.86
CA VAL A 161 24.80 4.10 -8.32
C VAL A 161 25.59 5.30 -8.85
N GLU A 162 25.25 6.51 -8.40
CA GLU A 162 25.96 7.73 -8.77
C GLU A 162 27.42 7.74 -8.30
N ARG A 163 27.67 7.28 -7.07
CA ARG A 163 29.04 7.11 -6.54
C ARG A 163 29.85 6.09 -7.36
N PHE A 164 29.23 4.96 -7.76
CA PHE A 164 29.89 3.96 -8.61
C PHE A 164 30.18 4.46 -10.00
N THR A 165 29.29 5.23 -10.60
CA THR A 165 29.50 5.84 -11.93
C THR A 165 30.66 6.80 -11.92
N THR A 166 30.82 7.55 -10.84
CA THR A 166 31.92 8.52 -10.68
C THR A 166 33.30 7.83 -10.47
N LEU A 167 33.30 6.63 -9.86
CA LEU A 167 34.53 5.89 -9.55
C LEU A 167 35.03 5.00 -10.69
N GLY A 168 34.21 4.70 -11.70
CA GLY A 168 34.59 3.76 -12.75
C GLY A 168 33.80 3.86 -14.05
N GLU A 169 33.97 4.94 -14.81
CA GLU A 169 33.22 5.16 -16.06
C GLU A 169 33.39 4.05 -17.13
N THR A 170 34.41 3.24 -17.07
CA THR A 170 34.74 2.31 -18.16
C THR A 170 34.37 0.84 -17.91
N LEU A 171 34.31 0.39 -16.66
CA LEU A 171 34.09 -1.02 -16.33
C LEU A 171 32.69 -1.34 -15.79
N LEU A 172 32.02 -0.38 -15.19
CA LEU A 172 30.76 -0.59 -14.50
C LEU A 172 29.52 -0.13 -15.30
N THR A 173 29.69 0.61 -16.38
CA THR A 173 28.58 1.16 -17.16
C THR A 173 27.57 0.11 -17.64
N PRO A 174 27.95 -1.06 -18.22
CA PRO A 174 26.98 -2.07 -18.63
C PRO A 174 26.21 -2.68 -17.44
N PHE A 175 26.89 -2.85 -16.30
CA PHE A 175 26.34 -3.43 -15.09
C PHE A 175 25.36 -2.47 -14.39
N VAL A 176 25.73 -1.21 -14.27
CA VAL A 176 24.87 -0.15 -13.73
C VAL A 176 23.60 0.02 -14.56
N GLN A 177 23.69 -0.04 -15.88
CA GLN A 177 22.52 0.03 -16.76
C GLN A 177 21.58 -1.15 -16.57
N GLU A 178 22.10 -2.36 -16.33
CA GLU A 178 21.28 -3.55 -16.11
C GLU A 178 20.59 -3.50 -14.74
N VAL A 179 21.28 -3.04 -13.70
CA VAL A 179 20.73 -2.83 -12.36
C VAL A 179 19.64 -1.76 -12.37
N THR A 180 19.90 -0.63 -13.01
CA THR A 180 18.91 0.47 -13.11
C THR A 180 17.63 0.02 -13.81
N LYS A 181 17.72 -0.84 -14.82
CA LYS A 181 16.55 -1.41 -15.50
C LYS A 181 15.77 -2.41 -14.65
N LYS A 182 16.41 -3.06 -13.70
CA LYS A 182 15.80 -4.12 -12.86
C LYS A 182 15.46 -3.65 -11.45
N ILE A 183 15.84 -2.44 -11.06
CA ILE A 183 15.70 -1.95 -9.68
C ILE A 183 14.25 -1.99 -9.20
N ASP A 184 13.30 -1.69 -10.09
CA ASP A 184 11.86 -1.72 -9.81
C ASP A 184 11.29 -3.15 -9.65
N THR A 185 12.07 -4.17 -10.02
CA THR A 185 11.66 -5.58 -9.94
C THR A 185 12.28 -6.33 -8.78
N PHE A 186 13.30 -5.78 -8.13
CA PHE A 186 13.93 -6.39 -6.97
C PHE A 186 13.11 -6.13 -5.70
N SER A 187 13.05 -7.13 -4.83
CA SER A 187 12.59 -6.93 -3.46
C SER A 187 13.61 -6.13 -2.67
N GLU A 188 13.17 -5.44 -1.62
CA GLU A 188 14.02 -4.68 -0.71
C GLU A 188 15.23 -5.50 -0.19
N ALA A 189 14.99 -6.76 0.21
CA ALA A 189 16.02 -7.65 0.71
C ALA A 189 17.05 -8.03 -0.37
N GLU A 190 16.63 -8.17 -1.63
CA GLU A 190 17.51 -8.44 -2.77
C GLU A 190 18.36 -7.21 -3.11
N LEU A 191 17.78 -6.02 -3.03
CA LEU A 191 18.49 -4.76 -3.25
C LEU A 191 19.57 -4.52 -2.18
N ILE A 192 19.27 -4.74 -0.92
CA ILE A 192 20.22 -4.61 0.19
C ILE A 192 21.38 -5.60 -0.01
N ARG A 193 21.09 -6.89 -0.22
CA ARG A 193 22.12 -7.90 -0.46
C ARG A 193 23.01 -7.59 -1.66
N PHE A 194 22.40 -7.07 -2.71
CA PHE A 194 23.13 -6.69 -3.90
C PHE A 194 24.08 -5.52 -3.64
N MET A 195 23.64 -4.52 -2.87
CA MET A 195 24.45 -3.39 -2.47
C MET A 195 25.62 -3.81 -1.56
N ASP A 196 25.40 -4.72 -0.63
CA ASP A 196 26.44 -5.26 0.25
C ASP A 196 27.55 -5.95 -0.58
N ILE A 197 27.17 -6.77 -1.56
CA ILE A 197 28.13 -7.46 -2.46
C ILE A 197 28.96 -6.46 -3.26
N ILE A 198 28.35 -5.38 -3.74
CA ILE A 198 29.06 -4.34 -4.50
C ILE A 198 30.01 -3.56 -3.58
N SER A 199 29.57 -3.16 -2.40
CA SER A 199 30.40 -2.44 -1.43
C SER A 199 31.64 -3.25 -1.04
N GLU A 200 31.46 -4.54 -0.73
CA GLU A 200 32.57 -5.44 -0.39
C GLU A 200 33.60 -5.62 -1.53
N ARG A 201 33.16 -5.67 -2.79
CA ARG A 201 34.07 -5.73 -3.93
C ARG A 201 34.86 -4.46 -4.14
N LEU A 202 34.25 -3.31 -3.93
CA LEU A 202 34.94 -2.02 -4.08
C LEU A 202 35.94 -1.75 -2.97
N GLU A 203 35.65 -2.14 -1.75
CA GLU A 203 36.61 -2.06 -0.65
C GLU A 203 37.85 -2.91 -0.93
N ASN A 204 37.64 -4.12 -1.44
CA ASN A 204 38.76 -5.00 -1.83
C ASN A 204 39.61 -4.43 -2.97
N GLU A 205 39.03 -3.81 -4.00
CA GLU A 205 39.77 -3.18 -5.10
C GLU A 205 40.51 -1.90 -4.70
N THR A 206 39.99 -1.13 -3.70
CA THR A 206 40.70 0.04 -3.17
C THR A 206 41.91 -0.36 -2.33
N ASP A 207 41.82 -1.45 -1.58
CA ASP A 207 42.93 -1.98 -0.79
C ASP A 207 44.06 -2.55 -1.67
N GLU A 208 43.75 -3.25 -2.77
CA GLU A 208 44.74 -3.73 -3.73
C GLU A 208 45.47 -2.58 -4.45
N LYS A 209 44.79 -1.47 -4.79
CA LYS A 209 45.43 -0.32 -5.40
C LYS A 209 46.28 0.49 -4.40
N SER A 210 45.88 0.50 -3.13
CA SER A 210 46.66 1.15 -2.06
C SER A 210 47.96 0.38 -1.78
N SER A 211 47.96 -0.94 -1.85
CA SER A 211 49.15 -1.75 -1.60
C SER A 211 50.17 -1.69 -2.74
N ASN A 212 49.72 -1.52 -3.97
CA ASN A 212 50.64 -1.44 -5.14
C ASN A 212 51.31 -0.06 -5.31
N ASN A 213 50.80 1.00 -4.66
CA ASN A 213 51.41 2.33 -4.74
C ASN A 213 52.45 2.63 -3.66
N THR A 214 52.60 1.76 -2.67
CA THR A 214 53.59 1.94 -1.59
C THR A 214 54.97 1.39 -1.92
N ASP A 215 55.10 0.45 -2.87
CA ASP A 215 56.38 -0.16 -3.23
C ASP A 215 57.21 0.67 -4.26
N ASP A 216 56.58 1.56 -5.00
CA ASP A 216 57.22 2.32 -6.09
C ASP A 216 57.93 3.62 -5.62
N TYR A 217 57.74 4.03 -4.35
CA TYR A 217 58.39 5.24 -3.80
C TYR A 217 59.68 5.00 -2.99
N LEU A 218 60.06 3.76 -2.79
CA LEU A 218 61.25 3.43 -2.00
C LEU A 218 62.53 3.16 -2.81
N GLU A 219 62.50 3.18 -4.15
CA GLU A 219 63.68 2.93 -5.00
C GLU A 219 64.40 4.17 -5.54
N VAL A 220 63.99 5.40 -5.20
CA VAL A 220 64.60 6.64 -5.74
C VAL A 220 65.50 7.38 -4.76
N VAL A 221 65.82 6.79 -3.59
CA VAL A 221 66.76 7.42 -2.65
C VAL A 221 67.90 6.41 -2.29
N LYS A 222 68.81 6.20 -3.23
CA LYS A 222 70.19 5.75 -2.98
C LYS A 222 71.13 6.36 -3.99
#